data_35200c752b6dd770c7c5ad9df9ad6e0a
#
_entry.id   35200c752b6dd770c7c5ad9df9ad6e0a
#
_cell.length_a   1.000
_cell.length_b   1.000
_cell.length_c   1.000
_cell.angle_alpha   90.00
_cell.angle_beta   90.00
_cell.angle_gamma   90.00
#
_symmetry.space_group_name_H-M   'P 1'
#
loop_
_entity.id
_entity.type
_entity.pdbx_description
1 polymer ?
#
loop_
_entity_poly.entity_id
_entity_poly.type
_entity_poly.pdbx_seq_one_letter_code
_entity_poly.pdbx_strand_id
1 'polypeptide(L)'
;AFNRWKAALHKVPQARALEDPTFRYAYFIKEVETRAGPQRHKFELSQMFPWFGKLRLRGDAMAEAAAAAQQEYEKTKLALFYRVKVAYHEYWYLAQAIAVTREHVSLVANMEGVARTRFKAGATPNSSVVQAQVELGKLDDRLRTLDHGFQPASRRHGRGRY
;
A
#
# COMPACT_ATOMS: atom_id res chain seq x y z
N ALA A 1 -5.76 7.53 1.36
CA ALA A 1 -5.98 7.74 2.81
C ALA A 1 -6.03 9.24 3.15
N PHE A 2 -5.01 10.05 2.82
CA PHE A 2 -4.95 11.49 3.15
C PHE A 2 -6.17 12.29 2.67
N ASN A 3 -6.57 12.14 1.40
CA ASN A 3 -7.73 12.86 0.85
C ASN A 3 -9.07 12.42 1.50
N ARG A 4 -9.16 11.16 1.97
CA ARG A 4 -10.33 10.68 2.72
C ARG A 4 -10.44 11.38 4.09
N TRP A 5 -9.32 11.53 4.79
CA TRP A 5 -9.28 12.28 6.03
C TRP A 5 -9.65 13.75 5.83
N LYS A 6 -9.07 14.43 4.82
CA LYS A 6 -9.46 15.82 4.48
C LYS A 6 -10.95 15.93 4.17
N ALA A 7 -11.51 15.01 3.38
CA ALA A 7 -12.94 15.01 3.09
C ALA A 7 -13.80 14.83 4.35
N ALA A 8 -13.36 14.00 5.30
CA ALA A 8 -14.05 13.84 6.58
C ALA A 8 -14.03 15.12 7.43
N LEU A 9 -12.91 15.86 7.45
CA LEU A 9 -12.81 17.15 8.14
C LEU A 9 -13.79 18.19 7.59
N HIS A 10 -13.95 18.25 6.27
CA HIS A 10 -14.89 19.18 5.62
C HIS A 10 -16.37 18.82 5.84
N LYS A 11 -16.70 17.59 6.25
CA LYS A 11 -18.06 17.21 6.62
C LYS A 11 -18.51 17.76 7.97
N VAL A 12 -17.58 18.11 8.86
CA VAL A 12 -17.90 18.65 10.18
C VAL A 12 -18.68 19.98 10.10
N PRO A 13 -18.20 21.02 9.39
CA PRO A 13 -18.97 22.26 9.24
C PRO A 13 -20.27 22.04 8.47
N GLN A 14 -20.31 21.14 7.48
CA GLN A 14 -21.54 20.80 6.76
C GLN A 14 -22.62 20.21 7.69
N ALA A 15 -22.22 19.32 8.61
CA ALA A 15 -23.14 18.70 9.56
C ALA A 15 -23.69 19.69 10.62
N ARG A 16 -22.99 20.80 10.85
CA ARG A 16 -23.41 21.88 11.76
C ARG A 16 -24.24 22.96 11.05
N ALA A 17 -24.23 22.98 9.73
CA ALA A 17 -25.02 23.92 8.95
C ALA A 17 -26.50 23.53 8.98
N LEU A 18 -27.36 24.54 8.86
CA LEU A 18 -28.78 24.30 8.58
C LEU A 18 -28.95 23.76 7.16
N GLU A 19 -29.97 22.94 6.96
CA GLU A 19 -30.37 22.50 5.63
C GLU A 19 -30.79 23.71 4.79
N ASP A 20 -30.52 23.68 3.51
CA ASP A 20 -30.86 24.80 2.62
C ASP A 20 -32.37 25.03 2.55
N PRO A 21 -32.83 26.32 2.49
CA PRO A 21 -34.22 26.63 2.30
C PRO A 21 -34.71 26.11 0.95
N THR A 22 -35.83 25.44 0.94
CA THR A 22 -36.45 24.93 -0.28
C THR A 22 -37.49 25.90 -0.79
N PHE A 23 -37.27 26.43 -2.00
CA PHE A 23 -38.28 27.24 -2.70
C PHE A 23 -38.98 26.37 -3.73
N ARG A 24 -40.31 26.30 -3.69
CA ARG A 24 -41.14 25.57 -4.63
C ARG A 24 -42.12 26.52 -5.30
N TYR A 25 -42.12 26.50 -6.63
CA TYR A 25 -43.09 27.18 -7.45
C TYR A 25 -43.95 26.14 -8.19
N ALA A 26 -45.28 26.30 -8.13
CA ALA A 26 -46.21 25.48 -8.89
C ALA A 26 -47.12 26.40 -9.70
N TYR A 27 -47.26 26.06 -10.99
CA TYR A 27 -48.23 26.66 -11.90
C TYR A 27 -49.30 25.60 -12.26
N PHE A 28 -50.56 26.00 -12.03
CA PHE A 28 -51.71 25.10 -12.32
C PHE A 28 -52.28 25.43 -13.69
N ILE A 29 -52.23 24.50 -14.63
CA ILE A 29 -52.78 24.63 -16.00
C ILE A 29 -54.29 24.77 -15.92
N LYS A 30 -54.98 24.03 -15.03
CA LYS A 30 -56.38 24.24 -14.68
C LYS A 30 -56.44 24.96 -13.33
N GLU A 31 -57.27 25.97 -13.27
CA GLU A 31 -57.46 26.70 -12.01
C GLU A 31 -58.00 25.78 -10.92
N VAL A 32 -57.40 25.85 -9.75
CA VAL A 32 -57.85 25.11 -8.57
C VAL A 32 -58.70 26.08 -7.75
N GLU A 33 -59.95 25.76 -7.57
CA GLU A 33 -60.83 26.55 -6.68
C GLU A 33 -60.37 26.37 -5.25
N THR A 34 -60.06 27.50 -4.62
CA THR A 34 -59.75 27.54 -3.20
C THR A 34 -60.80 28.37 -2.49
N ARG A 35 -60.85 28.29 -1.15
CA ARG A 35 -61.78 29.04 -0.33
C ARG A 35 -61.67 30.58 -0.52
N ALA A 36 -60.54 31.04 -1.08
CA ALA A 36 -60.26 32.47 -1.35
C ALA A 36 -60.40 32.84 -2.84
N GLY A 37 -60.75 31.89 -3.74
CA GLY A 37 -60.92 32.07 -5.19
C GLY A 37 -59.97 31.19 -6.01
N PRO A 38 -59.99 31.34 -7.36
CA PRO A 38 -59.23 30.50 -8.27
C PRO A 38 -57.73 30.75 -8.13
N GLN A 39 -56.96 29.68 -7.93
CA GLN A 39 -55.51 29.72 -7.77
C GLN A 39 -54.82 29.15 -9.04
N ARG A 40 -53.89 29.95 -9.63
CA ARG A 40 -53.05 29.56 -10.76
C ARG A 40 -51.59 29.41 -10.37
N HIS A 41 -51.14 30.14 -9.36
CA HIS A 41 -49.75 30.18 -8.91
C HIS A 41 -49.64 29.83 -7.43
N LYS A 42 -48.70 28.97 -7.07
CA LYS A 42 -48.35 28.67 -5.68
C LYS A 42 -46.87 28.87 -5.48
N PHE A 43 -46.51 29.74 -4.53
CA PHE A 43 -45.16 29.91 -4.05
C PHE A 43 -45.08 29.35 -2.64
N GLU A 44 -44.08 28.51 -2.41
CA GLU A 44 -43.87 27.90 -1.10
C GLU A 44 -42.39 28.02 -0.76
N LEU A 45 -42.11 28.59 0.40
CA LEU A 45 -40.76 28.62 0.99
C LEU A 45 -40.78 27.77 2.26
N SER A 46 -39.93 26.77 2.32
CA SER A 46 -39.84 25.84 3.43
C SER A 46 -38.43 25.80 3.96
N GLN A 47 -38.25 25.94 5.28
CA GLN A 47 -37.00 25.84 5.99
C GLN A 47 -37.18 24.94 7.19
N MET A 48 -36.33 23.89 7.28
CA MET A 48 -36.33 22.98 8.41
C MET A 48 -35.39 23.51 9.51
N PHE A 49 -35.91 23.68 10.71
CA PHE A 49 -35.12 24.02 11.89
C PHE A 49 -35.06 22.77 12.80
N PRO A 50 -33.89 22.08 12.88
CA PRO A 50 -33.74 20.95 13.79
C PRO A 50 -33.86 21.40 15.24
N TRP A 51 -34.35 20.51 16.11
CA TRP A 51 -34.46 20.78 17.54
C TRP A 51 -33.09 21.13 18.14
N PHE A 52 -33.12 21.94 19.22
CA PHE A 52 -31.93 22.41 19.90
C PHE A 52 -30.94 21.29 20.23
N GLY A 53 -29.64 21.50 19.95
CA GLY A 53 -28.58 20.54 20.17
C GLY A 53 -28.36 19.48 19.07
N LYS A 54 -29.35 19.22 18.18
CA LYS A 54 -29.16 18.21 17.11
C LYS A 54 -28.01 18.54 16.16
N LEU A 55 -27.85 19.80 15.76
CA LEU A 55 -26.75 20.24 14.88
C LEU A 55 -25.39 20.07 15.55
N ARG A 56 -25.31 20.38 16.86
CA ARG A 56 -24.09 20.15 17.64
C ARG A 56 -23.74 18.67 17.68
N LEU A 57 -24.69 17.81 18.05
CA LEU A 57 -24.47 16.36 18.13
C LEU A 57 -24.09 15.75 16.76
N ARG A 58 -24.71 16.21 15.66
CA ARG A 58 -24.33 15.82 14.29
C ARG A 58 -22.88 16.23 13.98
N GLY A 59 -22.51 17.46 14.34
CA GLY A 59 -21.14 17.96 14.16
C GLY A 59 -20.11 17.18 14.99
N ASP A 60 -20.44 16.86 16.24
CA ASP A 60 -19.57 16.10 17.13
C ASP A 60 -19.37 14.65 16.61
N ALA A 61 -20.45 14.00 16.15
CA ALA A 61 -20.35 12.68 15.50
C ALA A 61 -19.47 12.70 14.23
N MET A 62 -19.56 13.77 13.43
CA MET A 62 -18.69 13.94 12.25
C MET A 62 -17.23 14.26 12.63
N ALA A 63 -17.01 14.94 13.77
CA ALA A 63 -15.66 15.18 14.30
C ALA A 63 -14.99 13.86 14.72
N GLU A 64 -15.71 12.99 15.43
CA GLU A 64 -15.21 11.66 15.79
C GLU A 64 -14.96 10.79 14.54
N ALA A 65 -15.82 10.86 13.54
CA ALA A 65 -15.61 10.18 12.27
C ALA A 65 -14.36 10.71 11.53
N ALA A 66 -14.08 12.01 11.61
CA ALA A 66 -12.86 12.60 11.06
C ALA A 66 -11.61 12.16 11.84
N ALA A 67 -11.69 12.04 13.17
CA ALA A 67 -10.61 11.50 14.00
C ALA A 67 -10.31 10.03 13.66
N ALA A 68 -11.35 9.21 13.45
CA ALA A 68 -11.18 7.83 12.99
C ALA A 68 -10.50 7.76 11.61
N ALA A 69 -10.88 8.63 10.67
CA ALA A 69 -10.26 8.71 9.36
C ALA A 69 -8.79 9.17 9.43
N GLN A 70 -8.42 9.99 10.41
CA GLN A 70 -7.04 10.36 10.71
C GLN A 70 -6.21 9.15 11.15
N GLN A 71 -6.74 8.34 12.07
CA GLN A 71 -6.05 7.12 12.53
C GLN A 71 -5.84 6.12 11.39
N GLU A 72 -6.80 5.99 10.49
CA GLU A 72 -6.65 5.13 9.30
C GLU A 72 -5.58 5.67 8.32
N TYR A 73 -5.45 6.99 8.21
CA TYR A 73 -4.34 7.60 7.46
C TYR A 73 -2.98 7.30 8.11
N GLU A 74 -2.83 7.47 9.43
CA GLU A 74 -1.58 7.17 10.13
C GLU A 74 -1.23 5.68 10.06
N LYS A 75 -2.19 4.78 10.19
CA LYS A 75 -2.02 3.34 9.97
C LYS A 75 -1.49 3.03 8.57
N THR A 76 -2.08 3.66 7.53
CA THR A 76 -1.64 3.48 6.14
C THR A 76 -0.20 3.97 5.94
N LYS A 77 0.15 5.09 6.55
CA LYS A 77 1.49 5.68 6.53
C LYS A 77 2.53 4.75 7.20
N LEU A 78 2.21 4.22 8.38
CA LEU A 78 3.07 3.27 9.09
C LEU A 78 3.26 1.98 8.29
N ALA A 79 2.18 1.45 7.69
CA ALA A 79 2.26 0.27 6.83
C ALA A 79 3.15 0.51 5.60
N LEU A 80 3.11 1.71 5.01
CA LEU A 80 4.01 2.08 3.91
C LEU A 80 5.47 2.11 4.38
N PHE A 81 5.77 2.77 5.50
CA PHE A 81 7.12 2.81 6.06
C PHE A 81 7.65 1.40 6.39
N TYR A 82 6.80 0.54 6.96
CA TYR A 82 7.18 -0.85 7.22
C TYR A 82 7.55 -1.57 5.93
N ARG A 83 6.71 -1.49 4.89
CA ARG A 83 6.98 -2.14 3.60
C ARG A 83 8.28 -1.64 2.96
N VAL A 84 8.56 -0.33 3.02
CA VAL A 84 9.82 0.24 2.51
C VAL A 84 11.02 -0.28 3.29
N LYS A 85 10.93 -0.33 4.63
CA LYS A 85 12.01 -0.87 5.47
C LYS A 85 12.27 -2.35 5.19
N VAL A 86 11.22 -3.17 5.07
CA VAL A 86 11.36 -4.60 4.73
C VAL A 86 12.07 -4.76 3.40
N ALA A 87 11.60 -4.06 2.35
CA ALA A 87 12.22 -4.14 1.04
C ALA A 87 13.69 -3.68 1.04
N TYR A 88 14.01 -2.65 1.81
CA TYR A 88 15.39 -2.18 1.98
C TYR A 88 16.28 -3.24 2.66
N HIS A 89 15.80 -3.86 3.75
CA HIS A 89 16.55 -4.89 4.45
C HIS A 89 16.72 -6.17 3.61
N GLU A 90 15.71 -6.56 2.85
CA GLU A 90 15.80 -7.68 1.90
C GLU A 90 16.86 -7.41 0.83
N TYR A 91 16.85 -6.21 0.25
CA TYR A 91 17.86 -5.81 -0.73
C TYR A 91 19.27 -5.81 -0.14
N TRP A 92 19.44 -5.22 1.05
CA TRP A 92 20.74 -5.21 1.75
C TRP A 92 21.21 -6.64 2.07
N TYR A 93 20.31 -7.49 2.58
CA TYR A 93 20.63 -8.90 2.86
C TYR A 93 21.09 -9.64 1.61
N LEU A 94 20.39 -9.49 0.48
CA LEU A 94 20.78 -10.13 -0.78
C LEU A 94 22.17 -9.67 -1.24
N ALA A 95 22.45 -8.37 -1.16
CA ALA A 95 23.77 -7.83 -1.52
C ALA A 95 24.88 -8.44 -0.67
N GLN A 96 24.68 -8.54 0.65
CA GLN A 96 25.66 -9.17 1.55
C GLN A 96 25.80 -10.68 1.30
N ALA A 97 24.66 -11.38 1.11
CA ALA A 97 24.66 -12.80 0.82
C ALA A 97 25.42 -13.14 -0.47
N ILE A 98 25.27 -12.31 -1.51
CA ILE A 98 26.01 -12.47 -2.77
C ILE A 98 27.52 -12.23 -2.53
N ALA A 99 27.91 -11.18 -1.82
CA ALA A 99 29.30 -10.88 -1.53
C ALA A 99 29.98 -12.04 -0.76
N VAL A 100 29.34 -12.50 0.33
CA VAL A 100 29.86 -13.63 1.15
C VAL A 100 29.92 -14.93 0.33
N THR A 101 28.89 -15.20 -0.50
CA THR A 101 28.88 -16.42 -1.33
C THR A 101 30.00 -16.40 -2.37
N ARG A 102 30.30 -15.24 -2.99
CA ARG A 102 31.43 -15.10 -3.92
C ARG A 102 32.79 -15.34 -3.24
N GLU A 103 32.95 -14.86 -2.01
CA GLU A 103 34.15 -15.12 -1.21
C GLU A 103 34.28 -16.64 -0.92
N HIS A 104 33.20 -17.28 -0.53
CA HIS A 104 33.20 -18.74 -0.31
C HIS A 104 33.53 -19.54 -1.59
N VAL A 105 32.99 -19.14 -2.76
CA VAL A 105 33.37 -19.78 -4.05
C VAL A 105 34.87 -19.68 -4.27
N SER A 106 35.46 -18.48 -4.07
CA SER A 106 36.91 -18.29 -4.21
C SER A 106 37.71 -19.16 -3.25
N LEU A 107 37.28 -19.24 -1.99
CA LEU A 107 37.95 -20.07 -0.97
C LEU A 107 37.91 -21.55 -1.33
N VAL A 108 36.74 -22.08 -1.70
CA VAL A 108 36.55 -23.51 -2.06
C VAL A 108 37.28 -23.82 -3.35
N ALA A 109 37.35 -22.91 -4.32
CA ALA A 109 38.15 -23.06 -5.52
C ALA A 109 39.66 -23.21 -5.22
N ASN A 110 40.16 -22.41 -4.28
CA ASN A 110 41.56 -22.56 -3.82
C ASN A 110 41.79 -23.90 -3.10
N MET A 111 40.86 -24.35 -2.26
CA MET A 111 40.91 -25.65 -1.59
C MET A 111 40.88 -26.82 -2.58
N GLU A 112 40.05 -26.73 -3.62
CA GLU A 112 40.03 -27.72 -4.72
C GLU A 112 41.36 -27.80 -5.42
N GLY A 113 42.00 -26.66 -5.74
CA GLY A 113 43.31 -26.60 -6.34
C GLY A 113 44.39 -27.27 -5.48
N VAL A 114 44.37 -27.05 -4.16
CA VAL A 114 45.28 -27.72 -3.21
C VAL A 114 45.02 -29.22 -3.15
N ALA A 115 43.73 -29.64 -3.06
CA ALA A 115 43.35 -31.05 -3.02
C ALA A 115 43.80 -31.79 -4.31
N ARG A 116 43.63 -31.16 -5.47
CA ARG A 116 44.07 -31.69 -6.76
C ARG A 116 45.59 -31.85 -6.84
N THR A 117 46.34 -30.89 -6.33
CA THR A 117 47.82 -30.95 -6.27
C THR A 117 48.28 -32.09 -5.36
N ARG A 118 47.68 -32.24 -4.17
CA ARG A 118 47.98 -33.31 -3.22
C ARG A 118 47.59 -34.69 -3.78
N PHE A 119 46.48 -34.79 -4.50
CA PHE A 119 46.08 -36.03 -5.18
C PHE A 119 47.11 -36.44 -6.23
N LYS A 120 47.59 -35.52 -7.07
CA LYS A 120 48.62 -35.76 -8.06
C LYS A 120 49.94 -36.25 -7.42
N ALA A 121 50.24 -35.78 -6.20
CA ALA A 121 51.41 -36.22 -5.41
C ALA A 121 51.19 -37.54 -4.63
N GLY A 122 50.00 -38.17 -4.78
CA GLY A 122 49.66 -39.41 -4.06
C GLY A 122 49.34 -39.22 -2.57
N ALA A 123 49.23 -37.95 -2.09
CA ALA A 123 49.09 -37.63 -0.67
C ALA A 123 47.63 -37.59 -0.18
N THR A 124 46.64 -37.61 -1.08
CA THR A 124 45.22 -37.60 -0.70
C THR A 124 44.37 -38.39 -1.69
N PRO A 125 43.25 -39.03 -1.25
CA PRO A 125 42.37 -39.77 -2.12
C PRO A 125 41.60 -38.87 -3.09
N ASN A 126 41.20 -39.39 -4.24
CA ASN A 126 40.40 -38.65 -5.25
C ASN A 126 39.05 -38.13 -4.70
N SER A 127 38.50 -38.80 -3.68
CA SER A 127 37.25 -38.40 -3.03
C SER A 127 37.31 -36.97 -2.49
N SER A 128 38.45 -36.50 -2.02
CA SER A 128 38.62 -35.11 -1.52
C SER A 128 38.50 -34.07 -2.64
N VAL A 129 38.98 -34.37 -3.83
CA VAL A 129 38.84 -33.52 -5.01
C VAL A 129 37.37 -33.46 -5.47
N VAL A 130 36.72 -34.61 -5.53
CA VAL A 130 35.30 -34.73 -5.93
C VAL A 130 34.40 -33.98 -4.93
N GLN A 131 34.64 -34.11 -3.63
CA GLN A 131 33.89 -33.34 -2.60
C GLN A 131 34.04 -31.86 -2.79
N ALA A 132 35.24 -31.33 -3.05
CA ALA A 132 35.44 -29.88 -3.29
C ALA A 132 34.70 -29.41 -4.56
N GLN A 133 34.70 -30.22 -5.63
CA GLN A 133 33.98 -29.92 -6.88
C GLN A 133 32.48 -29.91 -6.69
N VAL A 134 31.91 -30.83 -5.93
CA VAL A 134 30.47 -30.86 -5.59
C VAL A 134 30.08 -29.62 -4.79
N GLU A 135 30.92 -29.24 -3.83
CA GLU A 135 30.66 -28.05 -3.02
C GLU A 135 30.74 -26.75 -3.85
N LEU A 136 31.69 -26.66 -4.78
CA LEU A 136 31.76 -25.58 -5.76
C LEU A 136 30.46 -25.46 -6.57
N GLY A 137 29.97 -26.60 -7.10
CA GLY A 137 28.73 -26.62 -7.87
C GLY A 137 27.52 -26.14 -7.07
N LYS A 138 27.42 -26.53 -5.79
CA LYS A 138 26.35 -26.03 -4.89
C LYS A 138 26.44 -24.51 -4.63
N LEU A 139 27.65 -23.99 -4.43
CA LEU A 139 27.87 -22.57 -4.21
C LEU A 139 27.55 -21.75 -5.46
N ASP A 140 27.92 -22.23 -6.64
CA ASP A 140 27.57 -21.58 -7.92
C ASP A 140 26.05 -21.54 -8.15
N ASP A 141 25.35 -22.62 -7.86
CA ASP A 141 23.89 -22.65 -7.94
C ASP A 141 23.23 -21.69 -6.95
N ARG A 142 23.74 -21.67 -5.72
CA ARG A 142 23.30 -20.70 -4.71
C ARG A 142 23.54 -19.24 -5.16
N LEU A 143 24.69 -18.94 -5.74
CA LEU A 143 25.02 -17.60 -6.25
C LEU A 143 24.06 -17.19 -7.35
N ARG A 144 23.76 -18.06 -8.31
CA ARG A 144 22.78 -17.82 -9.37
C ARG A 144 21.38 -17.53 -8.79
N THR A 145 20.96 -18.31 -7.81
CA THR A 145 19.66 -18.12 -7.13
C THR A 145 19.57 -16.76 -6.46
N LEU A 146 20.64 -16.33 -5.76
CA LEU A 146 20.71 -15.01 -5.12
C LEU A 146 20.73 -13.88 -6.14
N ASP A 147 21.48 -13.99 -7.23
CA ASP A 147 21.54 -13.00 -8.30
C ASP A 147 20.17 -12.84 -9.01
N HIS A 148 19.43 -13.94 -9.19
CA HIS A 148 18.05 -13.87 -9.68
C HIS A 148 17.09 -13.17 -8.72
N GLY A 149 17.25 -13.36 -7.42
CA GLY A 149 16.47 -12.67 -6.38
C GLY A 149 16.78 -11.18 -6.32
N PHE A 150 18.01 -10.78 -6.66
CA PHE A 150 18.48 -9.39 -6.64
C PHE A 150 18.01 -8.57 -7.86
N GLN A 151 17.57 -9.21 -8.96
CA GLN A 151 17.06 -8.45 -10.10
C GLN A 151 15.81 -7.65 -9.71
N PRO A 152 15.82 -6.31 -9.89
CA PRO A 152 14.71 -5.47 -9.43
C PRO A 152 13.41 -5.85 -10.11
N ALA A 153 12.32 -5.83 -9.36
CA ALA A 153 10.96 -6.18 -9.78
C ALA A 153 10.47 -5.40 -11.03
N SER A 154 11.16 -4.32 -11.41
CA SER A 154 10.90 -3.53 -12.62
C SER A 154 11.01 -4.34 -13.92
N ARG A 155 11.80 -5.42 -13.96
CA ARG A 155 11.89 -6.29 -15.13
C ARG A 155 10.81 -7.38 -15.19
N ARG A 156 10.11 -7.69 -14.09
CA ARG A 156 9.05 -8.70 -14.07
C ARG A 156 7.74 -8.21 -14.71
N HIS A 157 7.50 -6.91 -14.78
CA HIS A 157 6.26 -6.33 -15.33
C HIS A 157 6.34 -5.95 -16.82
N GLY A 158 7.51 -6.08 -17.46
CA GLY A 158 7.69 -5.72 -18.87
C GLY A 158 7.41 -6.83 -19.90
N ARG A 159 7.07 -8.06 -19.49
CA ARG A 159 6.89 -9.19 -20.41
C ARG A 159 5.46 -9.75 -20.52
N GLY A 160 4.48 -8.97 -20.19
CA GLY A 160 3.08 -9.43 -20.23
C GLY A 160 2.13 -8.40 -20.78
N ARG A 161 2.34 -7.91 -22.03
CA ARG A 161 1.30 -7.30 -22.85
C ARG A 161 1.78 -7.22 -24.29
N TYR A 162 1.46 -8.22 -25.02
CA TYR A 162 1.09 -8.14 -26.46
C TYR A 162 -0.08 -9.10 -26.66
#